data_c6b2ca96d388dd169307c7088f4f60a7
#
_entry.id   c6b2ca96d388dd169307c7088f4f60a7
#
_cell.length_a   1.000
_cell.length_b   1.000
_cell.length_c   1.000
_cell.angle_alpha   90.00
_cell.angle_beta   90.00
_cell.angle_gamma   90.00
#
_symmetry.space_group_name_H-M   'P 1'
#
loop_
_entity.id
_entity.type
_entity.pdbx_description
1 polymer ?
#
loop_
_entity_poly.entity_id
_entity_poly.type
_entity_poly.pdbx_seq_one_letter_code
_entity_poly.pdbx_strand_id
1 'polypeptide(L)'
;VADLKKPEAKLNFVLQIFEGEHRRVEPLAAQQLVAVLGERTGEMAAMCSQLCFDFDDDPITLDIVNRYLTSNPQVTGFSVADKAIAGRTAEAIIAMRSAVEQGTDPIALIGALAMKLRTIAKASAVKAGTITQAQAKTNPWVLKNAMRQLSGWTSAGLGQCIRMLAWADEQSKTNGGDPVYALERCIELISHKGRD
;
A
#
# COMPACT_ATOMS: atom_id res chain seq x y z
N VAL A 1 7.63 18.58 15.27
CA VAL A 1 7.14 17.55 14.36
C VAL A 1 8.01 17.60 13.13
N ALA A 2 8.84 16.55 12.89
CA ALA A 2 9.74 16.49 11.75
C ALA A 2 8.92 16.59 10.46
N ASP A 3 9.34 17.47 9.55
CA ASP A 3 8.71 17.61 8.23
C ASP A 3 9.14 16.44 7.33
N LEU A 4 8.41 15.33 7.43
CA LEU A 4 8.65 14.09 6.68
C LEU A 4 8.43 14.22 5.15
N LYS A 5 8.55 15.43 4.61
CA LYS A 5 8.45 15.69 3.16
C LYS A 5 9.74 15.39 2.41
N LYS A 6 10.88 15.48 3.10
CA LYS A 6 12.19 15.26 2.50
C LYS A 6 12.66 13.84 2.73
N PRO A 7 13.35 13.19 1.77
CA PRO A 7 13.92 11.85 1.94
C PRO A 7 14.83 11.74 3.16
N GLU A 8 15.64 12.76 3.43
CA GLU A 8 16.51 12.84 4.61
C GLU A 8 15.75 12.82 5.92
N ALA A 9 14.61 13.54 6.01
CA ALA A 9 13.77 13.55 7.20
C ALA A 9 13.11 12.19 7.45
N LYS A 10 12.74 11.47 6.39
CA LYS A 10 12.21 10.11 6.48
C LYS A 10 13.28 9.12 6.93
N LEU A 11 14.51 9.25 6.41
CA LEU A 11 15.63 8.42 6.84
C LEU A 11 15.95 8.65 8.32
N ASN A 12 16.03 9.90 8.76
CA ASN A 12 16.22 10.23 10.17
C ASN A 12 15.10 9.68 11.04
N PHE A 13 13.86 9.70 10.57
CA PHE A 13 12.72 9.12 11.27
C PHE A 13 12.87 7.60 11.45
N VAL A 14 13.28 6.88 10.42
CA VAL A 14 13.57 5.44 10.50
C VAL A 14 14.67 5.17 11.51
N LEU A 15 15.78 5.90 11.43
CA LEU A 15 16.91 5.74 12.35
C LEU A 15 16.52 6.01 13.81
N GLN A 16 15.69 7.02 14.06
CA GLN A 16 15.18 7.32 15.40
C GLN A 16 14.31 6.19 15.98
N ILE A 17 13.55 5.49 15.14
CA ILE A 17 12.75 4.34 15.60
C ILE A 17 13.68 3.21 16.03
N PHE A 18 14.66 2.85 15.20
CA PHE A 18 15.63 1.80 15.55
C PHE A 18 16.43 2.18 16.81
N GLU A 19 16.83 3.43 16.94
CA GLU A 19 17.51 3.94 18.15
C GLU A 19 16.61 3.83 19.39
N GLY A 20 15.33 4.17 19.27
CA GLY A 20 14.33 4.01 20.34
C GLY A 20 14.11 2.57 20.77
N GLU A 21 14.23 1.63 19.84
CA GLU A 21 14.18 0.18 20.11
C GLU A 21 15.55 -0.40 20.56
N HIS A 22 16.58 0.46 20.73
CA HIS A 22 17.94 0.07 21.07
C HIS A 22 18.57 -0.91 20.07
N ARG A 23 18.25 -0.77 18.78
CA ARG A 23 18.71 -1.62 17.70
C ARG A 23 19.46 -0.81 16.64
N ARG A 24 20.39 -1.45 15.98
CA ARG A 24 21.12 -0.86 14.84
C ARG A 24 20.49 -1.33 13.53
N VAL A 25 20.59 -0.52 12.50
CA VAL A 25 20.15 -0.85 11.16
C VAL A 25 21.24 -0.45 10.16
N GLU A 26 21.48 -1.26 9.15
CA GLU A 26 22.39 -0.90 8.06
C GLU A 26 21.89 0.30 7.29
N PRO A 27 22.77 1.22 6.84
CA PRO A 27 22.37 2.40 6.08
C PRO A 27 21.53 2.06 4.84
N LEU A 28 21.90 1.02 4.09
CA LEU A 28 21.14 0.57 2.92
C LEU A 28 19.80 -0.04 3.29
N ALA A 29 19.70 -0.74 4.41
CA ALA A 29 18.43 -1.26 4.93
C ALA A 29 17.45 -0.13 5.30
N ALA A 30 17.94 0.90 5.99
CA ALA A 30 17.16 2.08 6.32
C ALA A 30 16.70 2.83 5.07
N GLN A 31 17.56 3.00 4.06
CA GLN A 31 17.21 3.58 2.77
C GLN A 31 16.16 2.76 2.03
N GLN A 32 16.23 1.43 2.06
CA GLN A 32 15.25 0.54 1.44
C GLN A 32 13.87 0.69 2.09
N LEU A 33 13.79 0.76 3.42
CA LEU A 33 12.55 1.02 4.13
C LEU A 33 11.92 2.36 3.71
N VAL A 34 12.73 3.40 3.60
CA VAL A 34 12.27 4.71 3.11
C VAL A 34 11.83 4.65 1.65
N ALA A 35 12.54 3.93 0.79
CA ALA A 35 12.20 3.81 -0.63
C ALA A 35 10.83 3.12 -0.82
N VAL A 36 10.56 2.07 -0.07
CA VAL A 36 9.33 1.27 -0.22
C VAL A 36 8.15 1.88 0.56
N LEU A 37 8.40 2.39 1.77
CA LEU A 37 7.36 2.80 2.72
C LEU A 37 7.30 4.31 2.97
N GLY A 38 8.20 5.08 2.41
CA GLY A 38 8.34 6.50 2.72
C GLY A 38 7.11 7.37 2.44
N GLU A 39 6.17 6.87 1.63
CA GLU A 39 4.85 7.48 1.41
C GLU A 39 3.85 7.15 2.53
N ARG A 40 4.14 6.18 3.38
CA ARG A 40 3.27 5.57 4.40
C ARG A 40 3.96 5.57 5.76
N THR A 41 4.17 6.76 6.31
CA THR A 41 4.99 6.97 7.51
C THR A 41 4.52 6.21 8.75
N GLY A 42 3.21 6.05 8.93
CA GLY A 42 2.65 5.24 10.03
C GLY A 42 2.96 3.76 9.89
N GLU A 43 2.87 3.22 8.66
CA GLU A 43 3.23 1.84 8.35
C GLU A 43 4.74 1.63 8.43
N MET A 44 5.52 2.61 7.99
CA MET A 44 6.98 2.58 8.10
C MET A 44 7.43 2.48 9.56
N ALA A 45 6.80 3.25 10.46
CA ALA A 45 7.10 3.17 11.89
C ALA A 45 6.75 1.79 12.47
N ALA A 46 5.53 1.31 12.21
CA ALA A 46 5.08 -0.01 12.67
C ALA A 46 5.99 -1.14 12.15
N MET A 47 6.43 -1.04 10.90
CA MET A 47 7.29 -2.04 10.28
C MET A 47 8.71 -2.02 10.85
N CYS A 48 9.27 -0.86 11.17
CA CYS A 48 10.56 -0.78 11.84
C CYS A 48 10.52 -1.44 13.22
N SER A 49 9.48 -1.17 14.03
CA SER A 49 9.30 -1.82 15.33
C SER A 49 9.08 -3.33 15.18
N GLN A 50 8.32 -3.76 14.17
CA GLN A 50 8.09 -5.19 13.91
C GLN A 50 9.38 -5.91 13.50
N LEU A 51 10.22 -5.30 12.67
CA LEU A 51 11.53 -5.85 12.32
C LEU A 51 12.40 -6.04 13.57
N CYS A 52 12.40 -5.07 14.50
CA CYS A 52 13.13 -5.19 15.76
C CYS A 52 12.59 -6.31 16.66
N PHE A 53 11.30 -6.60 16.57
CA PHE A 53 10.65 -7.66 17.35
C PHE A 53 10.88 -9.04 16.75
N ASP A 54 10.79 -9.17 15.42
CA ASP A 54 10.81 -10.46 14.72
C ASP A 54 12.24 -11.01 14.48
N PHE A 55 13.25 -10.15 14.52
CA PHE A 55 14.65 -10.52 14.24
C PHE A 55 15.58 -10.09 15.38
N ASP A 56 16.43 -11.03 15.80
CA ASP A 56 17.45 -10.78 16.84
C ASP A 56 18.76 -10.20 16.27
N ASP A 57 18.89 -10.15 14.95
CA ASP A 57 20.08 -9.64 14.28
C ASP A 57 20.33 -8.17 14.59
N ASP A 58 21.57 -7.81 14.94
CA ASP A 58 21.99 -6.45 15.19
C ASP A 58 23.39 -6.17 14.60
N PRO A 59 23.47 -5.40 13.52
CA PRO A 59 22.42 -4.57 12.89
C PRO A 59 21.41 -5.37 12.08
N ILE A 60 20.20 -4.82 11.94
CA ILE A 60 19.23 -5.27 10.93
C ILE A 60 19.80 -5.00 9.55
N THR A 61 19.96 -6.05 8.76
CA THR A 61 20.64 -6.00 7.46
C THR A 61 19.67 -5.70 6.31
N LEU A 62 20.22 -5.30 5.16
CA LEU A 62 19.44 -5.12 3.93
C LEU A 62 18.73 -6.42 3.49
N ASP A 63 19.37 -7.58 3.67
CA ASP A 63 18.78 -8.88 3.32
C ASP A 63 17.55 -9.19 4.17
N ILE A 64 17.61 -8.94 5.48
CA ILE A 64 16.49 -9.10 6.41
C ILE A 64 15.33 -8.19 5.99
N VAL A 65 15.62 -6.91 5.71
CA VAL A 65 14.60 -5.96 5.26
C VAL A 65 13.95 -6.41 3.95
N ASN A 66 14.73 -6.84 2.97
CA ASN A 66 14.19 -7.30 1.69
C ASN A 66 13.32 -8.55 1.85
N ARG A 67 13.75 -9.54 2.62
CA ARG A 67 12.95 -10.73 2.92
C ARG A 67 11.63 -10.35 3.60
N TYR A 68 11.69 -9.48 4.59
CA TYR A 68 10.51 -9.04 5.33
C TYR A 68 9.53 -8.26 4.44
N LEU A 69 10.04 -7.34 3.62
CA LEU A 69 9.20 -6.58 2.68
C LEU A 69 8.55 -7.48 1.63
N THR A 70 9.27 -8.48 1.14
CA THR A 70 8.77 -9.43 0.13
C THR A 70 7.71 -10.37 0.72
N SER A 71 7.89 -10.80 1.96
CA SER A 71 6.95 -11.70 2.64
C SER A 71 5.75 -10.98 3.26
N ASN A 72 5.74 -9.64 3.29
CA ASN A 72 4.64 -8.88 3.87
C ASN A 72 3.50 -8.68 2.86
N PRO A 73 2.33 -9.34 3.05
CA PRO A 73 1.22 -9.26 2.10
C PRO A 73 0.72 -7.85 1.86
N GLN A 74 0.78 -6.99 2.86
CA GLN A 74 0.31 -5.62 2.79
C GLN A 74 1.20 -4.76 1.88
N VAL A 75 2.54 -4.89 2.01
CA VAL A 75 3.50 -4.17 1.15
C VAL A 75 3.34 -4.61 -0.30
N THR A 76 3.25 -5.91 -0.52
CA THR A 76 3.02 -6.49 -1.85
C THR A 76 1.69 -6.01 -2.45
N GLY A 77 0.61 -6.06 -1.67
CA GLY A 77 -0.70 -5.58 -2.08
C GLY A 77 -0.73 -4.10 -2.46
N PHE A 78 -0.02 -3.25 -1.72
CA PHE A 78 0.10 -1.83 -2.08
C PHE A 78 0.91 -1.60 -3.35
N SER A 79 1.96 -2.39 -3.60
CA SER A 79 2.71 -2.35 -4.85
C SER A 79 1.84 -2.71 -6.05
N VAL A 80 1.03 -3.76 -5.92
CA VAL A 80 0.03 -4.16 -6.94
C VAL A 80 -0.98 -3.02 -7.17
N ALA A 81 -1.51 -2.45 -6.09
CA ALA A 81 -2.48 -1.36 -6.16
C ALA A 81 -1.91 -0.11 -6.86
N ASP A 82 -0.68 0.27 -6.56
CA ASP A 82 -0.03 1.43 -7.20
C ASP A 82 0.15 1.24 -8.70
N LYS A 83 0.51 0.01 -9.15
CA LYS A 83 0.60 -0.34 -10.58
C LYS A 83 -0.77 -0.28 -11.26
N ALA A 84 -1.81 -0.84 -10.63
CA ALA A 84 -3.18 -0.80 -11.15
C ALA A 84 -3.69 0.64 -11.27
N ILE A 85 -3.57 1.46 -10.23
CA ILE A 85 -4.00 2.86 -10.22
C ILE A 85 -3.26 3.69 -11.29
N ALA A 86 -2.00 3.36 -11.55
CA ALA A 86 -1.20 3.99 -12.60
C ALA A 86 -1.58 3.51 -14.02
N GLY A 87 -2.53 2.58 -14.18
CA GLY A 87 -2.95 2.03 -15.47
C GLY A 87 -1.99 1.00 -16.06
N ARG A 88 -1.04 0.49 -15.26
CA ARG A 88 -0.07 -0.54 -15.66
C ARG A 88 -0.63 -1.94 -15.41
N THR A 89 -1.69 -2.28 -16.15
CA THR A 89 -2.48 -3.49 -15.95
C THR A 89 -1.64 -4.76 -15.96
N ALA A 90 -0.82 -4.96 -16.99
CA ALA A 90 0.00 -6.16 -17.14
C ALA A 90 1.00 -6.32 -15.97
N GLU A 91 1.68 -5.23 -15.59
CA GLU A 91 2.61 -5.25 -14.46
C GLU A 91 1.91 -5.54 -13.12
N ALA A 92 0.69 -5.03 -12.94
CA ALA A 92 -0.10 -5.26 -11.75
C ALA A 92 -0.55 -6.72 -11.65
N ILE A 93 -1.02 -7.32 -12.75
CA ILE A 93 -1.43 -8.72 -12.82
C ILE A 93 -0.23 -9.66 -12.58
N ILE A 94 0.91 -9.41 -13.23
CA ILE A 94 2.14 -10.20 -13.02
C ILE A 94 2.58 -10.13 -11.55
N ALA A 95 2.60 -8.94 -10.96
CA ALA A 95 2.98 -8.76 -9.55
C ALA A 95 2.00 -9.48 -8.59
N MET A 96 0.71 -9.43 -8.89
CA MET A 96 -0.33 -10.12 -8.11
C MET A 96 -0.17 -11.64 -8.20
N ARG A 97 -0.02 -12.20 -9.41
CA ARG A 97 0.16 -13.64 -9.61
C ARG A 97 1.42 -14.14 -8.90
N SER A 98 2.53 -13.43 -9.06
CA SER A 98 3.78 -13.76 -8.37
C SER A 98 3.62 -13.75 -6.84
N ALA A 99 2.88 -12.78 -6.31
CA ALA A 99 2.59 -12.73 -4.88
C ALA A 99 1.79 -13.94 -4.39
N VAL A 100 0.75 -14.34 -5.14
CA VAL A 100 -0.07 -15.52 -4.80
C VAL A 100 0.74 -16.80 -4.91
N GLU A 101 1.56 -16.96 -5.95
CA GLU A 101 2.47 -18.10 -6.12
C GLU A 101 3.49 -18.20 -4.96
N GLN A 102 3.90 -17.08 -4.40
CA GLN A 102 4.78 -17.00 -3.22
C GLN A 102 4.04 -17.19 -1.89
N GLY A 103 2.73 -17.47 -1.93
CA GLY A 103 1.92 -17.78 -0.75
C GLY A 103 1.20 -16.56 -0.13
N THR A 104 1.17 -15.41 -0.80
CA THR A 104 0.36 -14.28 -0.33
C THR A 104 -1.12 -14.61 -0.46
N ASP A 105 -1.87 -14.44 0.64
CA ASP A 105 -3.31 -14.64 0.65
C ASP A 105 -4.02 -13.63 -0.29
N PRO A 106 -4.81 -14.07 -1.26
CA PRO A 106 -5.61 -13.20 -2.12
C PRO A 106 -6.50 -12.21 -1.35
N ILE A 107 -7.04 -12.61 -0.19
CA ILE A 107 -7.87 -11.74 0.65
C ILE A 107 -7.06 -10.53 1.15
N ALA A 108 -5.79 -10.74 1.51
CA ALA A 108 -4.91 -9.65 1.92
C ALA A 108 -4.64 -8.67 0.78
N LEU A 109 -4.51 -9.15 -0.45
CA LEU A 109 -4.35 -8.32 -1.66
C LEU A 109 -5.61 -7.50 -1.95
N ILE A 110 -6.80 -8.11 -1.84
CA ILE A 110 -8.09 -7.41 -1.95
C ILE A 110 -8.20 -6.30 -0.90
N GLY A 111 -7.82 -6.59 0.34
CA GLY A 111 -7.80 -5.62 1.44
C GLY A 111 -6.89 -4.42 1.15
N ALA A 112 -5.71 -4.65 0.60
CA ALA A 112 -4.76 -3.60 0.22
C ALA A 112 -5.30 -2.71 -0.92
N LEU A 113 -5.88 -3.31 -1.97
CA LEU A 113 -6.54 -2.60 -3.05
C LEU A 113 -7.69 -1.73 -2.52
N ALA A 114 -8.53 -2.28 -1.65
CA ALA A 114 -9.66 -1.57 -1.05
C ALA A 114 -9.19 -0.38 -0.19
N MET A 115 -8.14 -0.55 0.60
CA MET A 115 -7.56 0.51 1.42
C MET A 115 -7.04 1.66 0.54
N LYS A 116 -6.36 1.33 -0.55
CA LYS A 116 -5.81 2.32 -1.48
C LYS A 116 -6.93 3.11 -2.18
N LEU A 117 -7.96 2.43 -2.70
CA LEU A 117 -9.11 3.09 -3.34
C LEU A 117 -9.91 3.95 -2.38
N ARG A 118 -10.08 3.53 -1.12
CA ARG A 118 -10.71 4.38 -0.09
C ARG A 118 -9.92 5.66 0.14
N THR A 119 -8.60 5.60 0.10
CA THR A 119 -7.75 6.78 0.23
C THR A 119 -7.92 7.73 -0.96
N ILE A 120 -8.01 7.20 -2.17
CA ILE A 120 -8.30 7.98 -3.40
C ILE A 120 -9.71 8.59 -3.33
N ALA A 121 -10.70 7.85 -2.85
CA ALA A 121 -12.06 8.37 -2.68
C ALA A 121 -12.11 9.52 -1.67
N LYS A 122 -11.41 9.41 -0.54
CA LYS A 122 -11.27 10.49 0.44
C LYS A 122 -10.60 11.73 -0.18
N ALA A 123 -9.52 11.51 -0.94
CA ALA A 123 -8.82 12.60 -1.63
C ALA A 123 -9.74 13.30 -2.65
N SER A 124 -10.54 12.53 -3.39
CA SER A 124 -11.56 13.07 -4.31
C SER A 124 -12.59 13.92 -3.59
N ALA A 125 -13.12 13.42 -2.46
CA ALA A 125 -14.11 14.12 -1.65
C ALA A 125 -13.57 15.44 -1.05
N VAL A 126 -12.32 15.43 -0.58
CA VAL A 126 -11.66 16.65 -0.10
C VAL A 126 -11.42 17.65 -1.24
N LYS A 127 -10.98 17.19 -2.40
CA LYS A 127 -10.77 18.03 -3.58
C LYS A 127 -12.08 18.67 -4.07
N ALA A 128 -13.17 17.92 -3.99
CA ALA A 128 -14.52 18.42 -4.34
C ALA A 128 -15.14 19.31 -3.26
N GLY A 129 -14.50 19.45 -2.10
CA GLY A 129 -15.06 20.22 -0.97
C GLY A 129 -16.22 19.55 -0.22
N THR A 130 -16.49 18.27 -0.52
CA THR A 130 -17.57 17.50 0.13
C THR A 130 -17.24 17.18 1.58
N ILE A 131 -15.96 16.96 1.88
CA ILE A 131 -15.46 16.79 3.24
C ILE A 131 -14.20 17.63 3.44
N THR A 132 -13.92 17.99 4.69
CA THR A 132 -12.69 18.68 5.06
C THR A 132 -11.53 17.69 5.21
N GLN A 133 -10.30 18.20 5.16
CA GLN A 133 -9.09 17.40 5.39
C GLN A 133 -9.11 16.72 6.78
N ALA A 134 -9.64 17.40 7.80
CA ALA A 134 -9.81 16.85 9.14
C ALA A 134 -10.81 15.68 9.17
N GLN A 135 -11.94 15.83 8.45
CA GLN A 135 -12.96 14.79 8.35
C GLN A 135 -12.47 13.54 7.59
N ALA A 136 -11.52 13.68 6.66
CA ALA A 136 -10.94 12.55 5.96
C ALA A 136 -10.21 11.58 6.90
N LYS A 137 -9.79 12.03 8.10
CA LYS A 137 -9.06 11.23 9.10
C LYS A 137 -7.91 10.45 8.47
N THR A 138 -7.16 11.10 7.60
CA THR A 138 -6.06 10.52 6.84
C THR A 138 -4.86 11.44 6.97
N ASN A 139 -3.66 10.86 7.09
CA ASN A 139 -2.44 11.66 7.15
C ASN A 139 -2.40 12.65 5.97
N PRO A 140 -2.15 13.95 6.20
CA PRO A 140 -2.19 15.00 5.16
C PRO A 140 -1.29 14.71 3.96
N TRP A 141 -0.17 14.08 4.20
CA TRP A 141 0.78 13.74 3.15
C TRP A 141 0.29 12.56 2.28
N VAL A 142 -0.27 11.52 2.90
CA VAL A 142 -0.92 10.38 2.19
C VAL A 142 -2.08 10.92 1.32
N LEU A 143 -2.87 11.84 1.88
CA LEU A 143 -3.97 12.48 1.16
C LEU A 143 -3.47 13.30 -0.03
N LYS A 144 -2.39 14.07 0.15
CA LYS A 144 -1.78 14.86 -0.94
C LYS A 144 -1.25 13.98 -2.07
N ASN A 145 -0.65 12.83 -1.76
CA ASN A 145 -0.21 11.86 -2.77
C ASN A 145 -1.39 11.24 -3.51
N ALA A 146 -2.45 10.86 -2.78
CA ALA A 146 -3.67 10.36 -3.39
C ALA A 146 -4.31 11.41 -4.33
N MET A 147 -4.25 12.70 -3.99
CA MET A 147 -4.73 13.78 -4.85
C MET A 147 -4.00 13.84 -6.20
N ARG A 148 -2.70 13.49 -6.25
CA ARG A 148 -1.94 13.43 -7.50
C ARG A 148 -2.38 12.28 -8.40
N GLN A 149 -2.96 11.23 -7.82
CA GLN A 149 -3.45 10.05 -8.53
C GLN A 149 -4.88 10.20 -9.03
N LEU A 150 -5.57 11.32 -8.72
CA LEU A 150 -6.97 11.55 -9.12
C LEU A 150 -7.20 11.81 -10.61
N SER A 151 -6.14 12.06 -11.38
CA SER A 151 -6.29 12.34 -12.82
C SER A 151 -7.03 11.21 -13.53
N GLY A 152 -8.10 11.58 -14.20
CA GLY A 152 -8.96 10.65 -14.94
C GLY A 152 -9.94 9.81 -14.11
N TRP A 153 -9.92 9.91 -12.78
CA TRP A 153 -10.92 9.27 -11.92
C TRP A 153 -12.22 10.08 -11.84
N THR A 154 -13.34 9.38 -11.83
CA THR A 154 -14.67 9.92 -11.57
C THR A 154 -15.26 9.29 -10.31
N SER A 155 -16.22 9.92 -9.67
CA SER A 155 -16.93 9.33 -8.51
C SER A 155 -17.66 8.03 -8.91
N ALA A 156 -18.21 7.97 -10.11
CA ALA A 156 -18.86 6.77 -10.65
C ALA A 156 -17.83 5.63 -10.79
N GLY A 157 -16.66 5.90 -11.42
CA GLY A 157 -15.59 4.90 -11.59
C GLY A 157 -15.04 4.39 -10.27
N LEU A 158 -14.83 5.29 -9.29
CA LEU A 158 -14.45 4.88 -7.93
C LEU A 158 -15.51 3.97 -7.29
N GLY A 159 -16.79 4.32 -7.44
CA GLY A 159 -17.90 3.50 -6.95
C GLY A 159 -17.95 2.12 -7.58
N GLN A 160 -17.69 2.01 -8.87
CA GLN A 160 -17.62 0.71 -9.58
C GLN A 160 -16.47 -0.15 -9.06
N CYS A 161 -15.27 0.41 -8.93
CA CYS A 161 -14.12 -0.31 -8.39
C CYS A 161 -14.35 -0.80 -6.95
N ILE A 162 -14.95 0.02 -6.09
CA ILE A 162 -15.26 -0.36 -4.72
C ILE A 162 -16.29 -1.50 -4.67
N ARG A 163 -17.32 -1.47 -5.52
CA ARG A 163 -18.29 -2.58 -5.63
C ARG A 163 -17.63 -3.87 -6.15
N MET A 164 -16.76 -3.76 -7.14
CA MET A 164 -16.01 -4.90 -7.66
C MET A 164 -15.13 -5.54 -6.59
N LEU A 165 -14.46 -4.72 -5.76
CA LEU A 165 -13.66 -5.24 -4.64
C LEU A 165 -14.53 -5.93 -3.57
N ALA A 166 -15.73 -5.41 -3.29
CA ALA A 166 -16.67 -6.07 -2.38
C ALA A 166 -17.11 -7.43 -2.92
N TRP A 167 -17.40 -7.52 -4.23
CA TRP A 167 -17.69 -8.77 -4.91
C TRP A 167 -16.50 -9.73 -4.84
N ALA A 168 -15.27 -9.26 -5.08
CA ALA A 168 -14.08 -10.10 -5.01
C ALA A 168 -13.81 -10.63 -3.59
N ASP A 169 -14.06 -9.82 -2.58
CA ASP A 169 -13.98 -10.25 -1.16
C ASP A 169 -14.99 -11.35 -0.86
N GLU A 170 -16.21 -11.23 -1.34
CA GLU A 170 -17.25 -12.25 -1.21
C GLU A 170 -16.86 -13.55 -1.94
N GLN A 171 -16.39 -13.47 -3.21
CA GLN A 171 -15.92 -14.64 -3.97
C GLN A 171 -14.77 -15.36 -3.26
N SER A 172 -13.88 -14.62 -2.60
CA SER A 172 -12.73 -15.20 -1.90
C SER A 172 -13.10 -15.93 -0.60
N LYS A 173 -14.28 -15.66 -0.07
CA LYS A 173 -14.80 -16.25 1.19
C LYS A 173 -15.81 -17.37 0.95
N THR A 174 -16.26 -17.56 -0.28
CA THR A 174 -17.26 -18.57 -0.64
C THR A 174 -16.62 -19.82 -1.26
N ASN A 175 -17.15 -21.01 -0.90
CA ASN A 175 -16.72 -22.25 -1.51
C ASN A 175 -17.12 -22.28 -3.00
N GLY A 176 -16.11 -22.29 -3.89
CA GLY A 176 -16.30 -22.35 -5.35
C GLY A 176 -16.00 -21.06 -6.10
N GLY A 177 -15.64 -19.99 -5.42
CA GLY A 177 -15.10 -18.79 -6.04
C GLY A 177 -13.62 -18.96 -6.45
N ASP A 178 -13.19 -18.24 -7.49
CA ASP A 178 -11.78 -18.13 -7.88
C ASP A 178 -11.24 -16.75 -7.43
N PRO A 179 -10.49 -16.70 -6.30
CA PRO A 179 -9.96 -15.43 -5.80
C PRO A 179 -8.96 -14.77 -6.74
N VAL A 180 -8.20 -15.54 -7.52
CA VAL A 180 -7.20 -15.01 -8.45
C VAL A 180 -7.92 -14.35 -9.62
N TYR A 181 -8.92 -15.01 -10.18
CA TYR A 181 -9.76 -14.44 -11.24
C TYR A 181 -10.46 -13.16 -10.75
N ALA A 182 -11.02 -13.18 -9.54
CA ALA A 182 -11.67 -12.00 -8.96
C ALA A 182 -10.70 -10.82 -8.80
N LEU A 183 -9.46 -11.09 -8.35
CA LEU A 183 -8.40 -10.09 -8.28
C LEU A 183 -8.02 -9.53 -9.64
N GLU A 184 -7.88 -10.36 -10.66
CA GLU A 184 -7.57 -9.93 -12.03
C GLU A 184 -8.65 -8.96 -12.55
N ARG A 185 -9.92 -9.29 -12.36
CA ARG A 185 -11.03 -8.41 -12.73
C ARG A 185 -11.00 -7.08 -12.01
N CYS A 186 -10.65 -7.09 -10.70
CA CYS A 186 -10.48 -5.86 -9.94
C CYS A 186 -9.32 -5.00 -10.48
N ILE A 187 -8.18 -5.62 -10.76
CA ILE A 187 -6.99 -4.93 -11.27
C ILE A 187 -7.28 -4.30 -12.64
N GLU A 188 -7.94 -5.03 -13.54
CA GLU A 188 -8.36 -4.52 -14.86
C GLU A 188 -9.26 -3.30 -14.73
N LEU A 189 -10.34 -3.41 -13.94
CA LEU A 189 -11.28 -2.30 -13.75
C LEU A 189 -10.61 -1.08 -13.09
N ILE A 190 -9.74 -1.28 -12.10
CA ILE A 190 -8.98 -0.20 -11.45
C ILE A 190 -8.05 0.47 -12.46
N SER A 191 -7.35 -0.31 -13.29
CA SER A 191 -6.43 0.20 -14.30
C SER A 191 -7.14 1.08 -15.33
N HIS A 192 -8.38 0.77 -15.66
CA HIS A 192 -9.25 1.58 -16.51
C HIS A 192 -10.06 2.64 -15.74
N LYS A 193 -9.77 2.82 -14.43
CA LYS A 193 -10.42 3.82 -13.56
C LYS A 193 -11.94 3.65 -13.45
N GLY A 194 -12.38 2.40 -13.42
CA GLY A 194 -13.80 2.03 -13.37
C GLY A 194 -14.56 2.30 -14.66
N ARG A 195 -13.90 2.28 -15.80
CA ARG A 195 -14.53 2.36 -17.12
C ARG A 195 -14.42 0.97 -17.77
N ASP A 196 -15.53 0.47 -18.24
CA ASP A 196 -15.61 -0.73 -19.09
C ASP A 196 -15.22 -0.39 -20.52
#